data_c4a57b9e559dacdd87bd50b1748ba6c5
#
_entry.id   c4a57b9e559dacdd87bd50b1748ba6c5
#
_cell.length_a   1.000
_cell.length_b   1.000
_cell.length_c   1.000
_cell.angle_alpha   90.00
_cell.angle_beta   90.00
_cell.angle_gamma   90.00
#
_symmetry.space_group_name_H-M   'P 1'
#
loop_
_entity.id
_entity.type
_entity.pdbx_description
1 polymer ?
#
loop_
_entity_poly.entity_id
_entity_poly.type
_entity_poly.pdbx_seq_one_letter_code
_entity_poly.pdbx_strand_id
1 'polypeptide(L)'
;MAKKKYIRIRNTSGQDEMLVPRIALEKLGLSTKREDMDTIGRFGSGIKFAPIAALRNGWEWVFVGNDRNGSYHMKYIVQQEDGVDCIWYDYGDHQKPSSFTTGAGELSWTDAFQIIREPVANAMDGVSQFGGEWSIDVVNKIETETDKFSFDVYITAAPELVQILENIDLYFSFNRKRVFEALSYEAYGLKKVTSDFRVFSQNVLVYHKPDERSLFDYEFSVIDLNEERTIKSEWDLGSKIAYILTKVSDSDVVAKVIKEATSMMDTEPYEFGQGCVSHYKNNNYNDAWKQMFYTIYGDNAVIYPVDKAASSIEASLKLRGAKAIPIYSDGAYKFLEAAGVENYMTTLGEDYQYEIQDDISKYPELIDAIGYVKRAIPDSASVIDNCGILLGEAARQCKGLAINIKDPLKTRILVSVHHLDDSSISDIVSTLVHEYDHATSGIGDGYSEDGRRFRDLADKHIGKMIVKNYKPNPFFLNEDGVLSMHGSSSALVGGLRCRFEYVKMLDAYIIVVGSTTIKATGCNIVEQSAYVKDEQRAMPIVSDDGEVIEFPFIKNIERIEIV
;
A
#
# COMPACT_ATOMS: atom_id res chain seq x y z
N MET A 1 38.62 -4.09 -38.59
CA MET A 1 38.27 -3.77 -37.22
C MET A 1 37.35 -2.56 -37.24
N ALA A 2 36.18 -2.60 -36.60
CA ALA A 2 35.35 -1.43 -36.45
C ALA A 2 36.09 -0.34 -35.66
N LYS A 3 36.03 0.93 -36.10
CA LYS A 3 36.65 2.04 -35.38
C LYS A 3 36.01 2.14 -33.98
N LYS A 4 36.82 2.18 -32.94
CA LYS A 4 36.38 2.36 -31.57
C LYS A 4 35.66 3.72 -31.45
N LYS A 5 34.48 3.73 -30.85
CA LYS A 5 33.68 4.94 -30.61
C LYS A 5 33.65 5.23 -29.12
N TYR A 6 33.46 6.49 -28.79
CA TYR A 6 33.40 6.96 -27.41
C TYR A 6 32.17 7.82 -27.20
N ILE A 7 31.60 7.80 -26.04
CA ILE A 7 30.66 8.80 -25.54
C ILE A 7 31.51 9.93 -24.95
N ARG A 8 31.32 11.15 -25.43
CA ARG A 8 31.93 12.34 -24.85
C ARG A 8 30.87 13.11 -24.10
N ILE A 9 31.15 13.42 -22.83
CA ILE A 9 30.35 14.33 -22.01
C ILE A 9 31.22 15.55 -21.79
N ARG A 10 30.78 16.70 -22.33
CA ARG A 10 31.51 17.97 -22.30
C ARG A 10 30.79 18.96 -21.42
N ASN A 11 31.52 19.65 -20.61
CA ASN A 11 31.09 20.80 -19.83
C ASN A 11 31.98 22.01 -20.16
N THR A 12 31.39 23.15 -20.50
CA THR A 12 32.09 24.37 -20.82
C THR A 12 31.61 25.47 -19.84
N SER A 13 32.55 26.09 -19.12
CA SER A 13 32.22 27.16 -18.20
C SER A 13 31.85 28.45 -18.94
N GLY A 14 30.81 29.11 -18.46
CA GLY A 14 30.47 30.48 -18.90
C GLY A 14 31.29 31.57 -18.22
N GLN A 15 32.13 31.19 -17.25
CA GLN A 15 33.01 32.08 -16.51
C GLN A 15 34.48 31.67 -16.71
N ASP A 16 35.43 32.60 -16.53
CA ASP A 16 36.86 32.36 -16.67
C ASP A 16 37.43 31.48 -15.52
N GLU A 17 36.73 30.43 -15.12
CA GLU A 17 37.10 29.51 -14.04
C GLU A 17 37.36 28.11 -14.55
N MET A 18 38.30 27.41 -13.90
CA MET A 18 38.57 26.00 -14.18
C MET A 18 37.49 25.11 -13.53
N LEU A 19 36.86 24.28 -14.33
CA LEU A 19 35.73 23.45 -13.87
C LEU A 19 36.15 22.31 -12.94
N VAL A 20 37.21 21.56 -13.31
CA VAL A 20 37.67 20.39 -12.54
C VAL A 20 39.20 20.38 -12.47
N PRO A 21 39.79 20.77 -11.34
CA PRO A 21 41.24 20.62 -11.17
C PRO A 21 41.62 19.15 -11.07
N ARG A 22 42.73 18.76 -11.71
CA ARG A 22 43.23 17.36 -11.74
C ARG A 22 43.29 16.72 -10.35
N ILE A 23 43.70 17.46 -9.32
CA ILE A 23 43.75 16.98 -7.93
C ILE A 23 42.41 16.52 -7.40
N ALA A 24 41.29 17.10 -7.88
CA ALA A 24 39.96 16.71 -7.49
C ALA A 24 39.58 15.31 -8.03
N LEU A 25 40.17 14.87 -9.13
CA LEU A 25 40.00 13.53 -9.69
C LEU A 25 40.89 12.49 -8.99
N GLU A 26 42.05 12.90 -8.48
CA GLU A 26 43.04 12.02 -7.84
C GLU A 26 42.76 11.76 -6.34
N LYS A 27 42.13 12.68 -5.63
CA LYS A 27 41.95 12.62 -4.16
C LYS A 27 40.55 12.24 -3.75
N LEU A 28 40.42 11.10 -3.03
CA LEU A 28 39.15 10.71 -2.44
C LEU A 28 38.71 11.72 -1.36
N GLY A 29 37.41 11.99 -1.29
CA GLY A 29 36.83 12.90 -0.30
C GLY A 29 37.02 14.39 -0.60
N LEU A 30 37.75 14.75 -1.68
CA LEU A 30 37.76 16.12 -2.15
C LEU A 30 36.52 16.37 -3.01
N SER A 31 35.58 17.15 -2.48
CA SER A 31 34.42 17.70 -3.21
C SER A 31 34.42 19.20 -3.01
N THR A 32 34.35 19.95 -4.09
CA THR A 32 34.17 21.41 -4.08
C THR A 32 32.73 21.81 -3.74
N LYS A 33 31.81 20.83 -3.65
CA LYS A 33 30.37 21.02 -3.55
C LYS A 33 29.75 20.41 -2.26
N ARG A 34 30.58 20.09 -1.26
CA ARG A 34 30.14 19.30 -0.08
C ARG A 34 29.09 20.02 0.78
N GLU A 35 29.13 21.35 0.83
CA GLU A 35 28.21 22.18 1.62
C GLU A 35 26.99 22.65 0.82
N ASP A 36 26.95 22.38 -0.49
CA ASP A 36 25.90 22.82 -1.37
C ASP A 36 24.82 21.70 -1.47
N MET A 37 23.67 21.93 -0.84
CA MET A 37 22.54 20.99 -0.84
C MET A 37 21.86 20.89 -2.20
N ASP A 38 22.08 21.86 -3.08
CA ASP A 38 21.43 21.98 -4.39
C ASP A 38 22.21 21.30 -5.52
N THR A 39 23.34 20.63 -5.20
CA THR A 39 24.15 19.92 -6.19
C THR A 39 24.04 18.41 -6.08
N ILE A 40 23.93 17.74 -7.24
CA ILE A 40 23.90 16.28 -7.35
C ILE A 40 25.24 15.67 -6.93
N GLY A 41 26.35 16.31 -7.29
CA GLY A 41 27.72 15.84 -7.08
C GLY A 41 28.31 16.03 -5.67
N ARG A 42 27.50 16.36 -4.66
CA ARG A 42 27.96 16.71 -3.29
C ARG A 42 28.81 15.67 -2.58
N PHE A 43 28.65 14.39 -2.90
CA PHE A 43 29.38 13.30 -2.24
C PHE A 43 30.84 13.19 -2.70
N GLY A 44 31.20 13.72 -3.87
CA GLY A 44 32.57 13.77 -4.39
C GLY A 44 33.26 12.42 -4.67
N SER A 45 32.55 11.32 -4.46
CA SER A 45 33.04 9.95 -4.66
C SER A 45 32.66 9.39 -6.04
N GLY A 46 31.49 9.75 -6.56
CA GLY A 46 30.93 9.16 -7.77
C GLY A 46 31.84 9.30 -9.00
N ILE A 47 32.37 10.51 -9.26
CA ILE A 47 33.28 10.78 -10.39
C ILE A 47 34.60 9.98 -10.32
N LYS A 48 34.95 9.41 -9.17
CA LYS A 48 36.14 8.57 -8.95
C LYS A 48 35.82 7.09 -9.02
N PHE A 49 34.63 6.67 -8.62
CA PHE A 49 34.20 5.28 -8.67
C PHE A 49 33.61 4.88 -10.03
N ALA A 50 32.98 5.82 -10.75
CA ALA A 50 32.48 5.55 -12.10
C ALA A 50 33.57 5.07 -13.09
N PRO A 51 34.78 5.68 -13.14
CA PRO A 51 35.89 5.16 -13.95
C PRO A 51 36.28 3.73 -13.58
N ILE A 52 36.34 3.42 -12.28
CA ILE A 52 36.72 2.06 -11.79
C ILE A 52 35.66 1.04 -12.20
N ALA A 53 34.39 1.39 -12.06
CA ALA A 53 33.27 0.55 -12.50
C ALA A 53 33.27 0.36 -14.02
N ALA A 54 33.59 1.40 -14.80
CA ALA A 54 33.76 1.30 -16.24
C ALA A 54 34.89 0.34 -16.64
N LEU A 55 36.03 0.42 -15.96
CA LEU A 55 37.16 -0.51 -16.20
C LEU A 55 36.80 -1.98 -15.88
N ARG A 56 36.02 -2.23 -14.82
CA ARG A 56 35.51 -3.57 -14.52
C ARG A 56 34.66 -4.16 -15.66
N ASN A 57 33.93 -3.30 -16.37
CA ASN A 57 33.17 -3.67 -17.56
C ASN A 57 34.03 -3.71 -18.85
N GLY A 58 35.35 -3.50 -18.77
CA GLY A 58 36.25 -3.43 -19.93
C GLY A 58 36.11 -2.15 -20.75
N TRP A 59 35.48 -1.09 -20.19
CA TRP A 59 35.30 0.18 -20.86
C TRP A 59 36.45 1.13 -20.51
N GLU A 60 36.97 1.79 -21.52
CA GLU A 60 38.00 2.80 -21.38
C GLU A 60 37.39 4.10 -20.85
N TRP A 61 38.09 4.78 -19.93
CA TRP A 61 37.68 6.04 -19.36
C TRP A 61 38.81 7.05 -19.37
N VAL A 62 38.55 8.25 -19.90
CA VAL A 62 39.54 9.32 -20.04
C VAL A 62 38.92 10.65 -19.64
N PHE A 63 39.66 11.41 -18.87
CA PHE A 63 39.40 12.83 -18.58
C PHE A 63 40.31 13.70 -19.40
N VAL A 64 39.79 14.80 -19.98
CA VAL A 64 40.53 15.85 -20.63
C VAL A 64 40.06 17.17 -20.07
N GLY A 65 40.98 17.97 -19.56
CA GLY A 65 40.65 19.24 -18.92
C GLY A 65 41.85 20.16 -18.78
N ASN A 66 41.67 21.23 -18.04
CA ASN A 66 42.70 22.19 -17.73
C ASN A 66 42.79 22.43 -16.23
N ASP A 67 44.03 22.64 -15.73
CA ASP A 67 44.31 23.09 -14.38
C ASP A 67 45.32 24.25 -14.40
N ARG A 68 45.78 24.67 -13.24
CA ARG A 68 46.77 25.76 -13.13
C ARG A 68 48.10 25.49 -13.87
N ASN A 69 48.37 24.22 -14.18
CA ASN A 69 49.60 23.78 -14.86
C ASN A 69 49.40 23.62 -16.39
N GLY A 70 48.19 23.89 -16.88
CA GLY A 70 47.81 23.72 -18.29
C GLY A 70 46.83 22.59 -18.56
N SER A 71 46.75 22.19 -19.82
CA SER A 71 45.89 21.08 -20.25
C SER A 71 46.39 19.75 -19.71
N TYR A 72 45.48 18.88 -19.33
CA TYR A 72 45.80 17.52 -18.94
C TYR A 72 44.89 16.50 -19.64
N HIS A 73 45.46 15.35 -19.88
CA HIS A 73 44.81 14.16 -20.35
C HIS A 73 45.11 13.05 -19.32
N MET A 74 44.07 12.46 -18.71
CA MET A 74 44.21 11.47 -17.67
C MET A 74 43.32 10.26 -17.97
N LYS A 75 43.98 9.15 -18.19
CA LYS A 75 43.33 7.86 -18.43
C LYS A 75 43.44 6.97 -17.20
N TYR A 76 42.38 6.31 -16.81
CA TYR A 76 42.41 5.28 -15.80
C TYR A 76 42.85 3.96 -16.48
N ILE A 77 43.82 3.28 -15.89
CA ILE A 77 44.32 1.96 -16.35
C ILE A 77 44.45 1.00 -15.19
N VAL A 78 44.47 -0.29 -15.48
CA VAL A 78 44.71 -1.35 -14.48
C VAL A 78 46.12 -1.85 -14.63
N GLN A 79 46.86 -1.92 -13.52
CA GLN A 79 48.18 -2.58 -13.42
C GLN A 79 48.19 -3.54 -12.24
N GLN A 80 48.93 -4.63 -12.38
CA GLN A 80 49.08 -5.60 -11.29
C GLN A 80 50.24 -5.20 -10.37
N GLU A 81 49.96 -5.12 -9.06
CA GLU A 81 50.95 -4.92 -8.01
C GLU A 81 50.76 -6.06 -6.99
N ASP A 82 51.81 -6.87 -6.80
CA ASP A 82 51.80 -8.00 -5.87
C ASP A 82 50.61 -8.97 -6.05
N GLY A 83 50.13 -9.12 -7.29
CA GLY A 83 48.98 -9.97 -7.62
C GLY A 83 47.62 -9.32 -7.41
N VAL A 84 47.57 -8.03 -7.06
CA VAL A 84 46.34 -7.22 -6.92
C VAL A 84 46.21 -6.30 -8.12
N ASP A 85 45.00 -6.23 -8.69
CA ASP A 85 44.68 -5.29 -9.77
C ASP A 85 44.47 -3.88 -9.19
N CYS A 86 45.49 -3.02 -9.39
CA CYS A 86 45.51 -1.65 -8.90
C CYS A 86 45.18 -0.65 -10.01
N ILE A 87 44.55 0.45 -9.65
CA ILE A 87 44.24 1.55 -10.56
C ILE A 87 45.46 2.49 -10.65
N TRP A 88 45.85 2.81 -11.87
CA TRP A 88 46.88 3.77 -12.17
C TRP A 88 46.32 4.88 -13.05
N TYR A 89 46.87 6.07 -12.93
CA TYR A 89 46.59 7.22 -13.81
C TYR A 89 47.67 7.30 -14.87
N ASP A 90 47.28 7.27 -16.13
CA ASP A 90 48.15 7.42 -17.30
C ASP A 90 47.91 8.81 -17.90
N TYR A 91 48.94 9.62 -17.87
CA TYR A 91 48.92 11.02 -18.40
C TYR A 91 49.49 11.11 -19.82
N GLY A 92 49.87 9.96 -20.40
CA GLY A 92 50.51 9.87 -21.72
C GLY A 92 52.02 9.98 -21.65
N ASP A 93 52.59 10.94 -20.93
CA ASP A 93 54.06 11.15 -20.72
C ASP A 93 54.59 10.42 -19.48
N HIS A 94 53.75 10.16 -18.51
CA HIS A 94 54.07 9.41 -17.30
C HIS A 94 52.84 8.72 -16.72
N GLN A 95 53.10 7.73 -15.85
CA GLN A 95 52.09 7.03 -15.12
C GLN A 95 52.29 7.19 -13.61
N LYS A 96 51.19 7.20 -12.84
CA LYS A 96 51.23 7.37 -11.41
C LYS A 96 50.24 6.38 -10.74
N PRO A 97 50.68 5.69 -9.66
CA PRO A 97 49.78 4.80 -8.93
C PRO A 97 48.68 5.65 -8.22
N SER A 98 47.50 5.12 -8.19
CA SER A 98 46.43 5.62 -7.35
C SER A 98 46.41 4.92 -5.98
N SER A 99 45.54 5.35 -5.09
CA SER A 99 45.25 4.64 -3.85
C SER A 99 44.10 3.62 -3.99
N PHE A 100 43.66 3.33 -5.23
CA PHE A 100 42.53 2.46 -5.50
C PHE A 100 42.95 1.13 -6.11
N THR A 101 42.22 0.09 -5.75
CA THR A 101 42.22 -1.19 -6.48
C THR A 101 40.95 -1.22 -7.37
N THR A 102 40.87 -2.20 -8.26
CA THR A 102 39.64 -2.45 -9.04
C THR A 102 38.46 -2.85 -8.18
N GLY A 103 38.66 -3.26 -6.93
CA GLY A 103 37.65 -3.52 -5.94
C GLY A 103 37.20 -2.26 -5.16
N ALA A 104 37.79 -1.08 -5.42
CA ALA A 104 37.39 0.12 -4.76
C ALA A 104 36.03 0.63 -5.27
N GLY A 105 35.26 1.22 -4.39
CA GLY A 105 33.88 1.59 -4.64
C GLY A 105 32.93 0.45 -4.37
N GLU A 106 31.64 0.71 -4.42
CA GLU A 106 30.66 -0.33 -4.23
C GLU A 106 30.68 -1.33 -5.38
N LEU A 107 30.78 -2.60 -5.05
CA LEU A 107 30.71 -3.71 -6.02
C LEU A 107 29.34 -3.77 -6.72
N SER A 108 28.32 -3.11 -6.15
CA SER A 108 26.98 -2.96 -6.71
C SER A 108 26.92 -2.07 -7.96
N TRP A 109 27.94 -1.25 -8.23
CA TRP A 109 27.97 -0.44 -9.46
C TRP A 109 28.28 -1.31 -10.69
N THR A 110 27.31 -2.11 -11.08
CA THR A 110 27.35 -2.96 -12.27
C THR A 110 26.47 -2.42 -13.40
N ASP A 111 25.55 -1.52 -13.07
CA ASP A 111 24.60 -0.94 -14.01
C ASP A 111 25.25 0.19 -14.82
N ALA A 112 25.09 0.12 -16.15
CA ALA A 112 25.55 1.14 -17.09
C ALA A 112 25.05 2.55 -16.76
N PHE A 113 23.80 2.65 -16.26
CA PHE A 113 23.24 3.94 -15.86
C PHE A 113 23.98 4.55 -14.67
N GLN A 114 24.31 3.76 -13.64
CA GLN A 114 25.08 4.28 -12.49
C GLN A 114 26.42 4.87 -12.91
N ILE A 115 27.06 4.27 -13.92
CA ILE A 115 28.35 4.71 -14.45
C ILE A 115 28.22 6.03 -15.22
N ILE A 116 27.28 6.13 -16.17
CA ILE A 116 27.12 7.32 -17.01
C ILE A 116 26.44 8.47 -16.26
N ARG A 117 25.65 8.18 -15.25
CA ARG A 117 24.96 9.16 -14.40
C ARG A 117 25.92 10.17 -13.79
N GLU A 118 27.07 9.71 -13.31
CA GLU A 118 28.02 10.55 -12.58
C GLU A 118 28.62 11.68 -13.43
N PRO A 119 29.20 11.42 -14.62
CA PRO A 119 29.73 12.49 -15.44
C PRO A 119 28.65 13.41 -16.00
N VAL A 120 27.46 12.89 -16.32
CA VAL A 120 26.33 13.73 -16.76
C VAL A 120 25.85 14.66 -15.65
N ALA A 121 25.64 14.12 -14.44
CA ALA A 121 25.26 14.92 -13.28
C ALA A 121 26.31 16.01 -12.96
N ASN A 122 27.60 15.66 -13.01
CA ASN A 122 28.66 16.64 -12.78
C ASN A 122 28.73 17.72 -13.86
N ALA A 123 28.42 17.37 -15.13
CA ALA A 123 28.35 18.35 -16.21
C ALA A 123 27.19 19.34 -16.00
N MET A 124 26.01 18.84 -15.64
CA MET A 124 24.84 19.67 -15.32
C MET A 124 25.10 20.59 -14.11
N ASP A 125 25.65 20.05 -13.03
CA ASP A 125 26.03 20.84 -11.84
C ASP A 125 27.04 21.93 -12.18
N GLY A 126 28.02 21.64 -13.05
CA GLY A 126 29.02 22.62 -13.49
C GLY A 126 28.38 23.80 -14.20
N VAL A 127 27.43 23.51 -15.11
CA VAL A 127 26.70 24.60 -15.80
C VAL A 127 25.80 25.38 -14.83
N SER A 128 25.15 24.72 -13.89
CA SER A 128 24.35 25.40 -12.86
C SER A 128 25.19 26.35 -11.99
N GLN A 129 26.42 25.95 -11.65
CA GLN A 129 27.32 26.69 -10.75
C GLN A 129 28.10 27.79 -11.46
N PHE A 130 28.61 27.52 -12.68
CA PHE A 130 29.54 28.43 -13.39
C PHE A 130 28.94 29.02 -14.67
N GLY A 131 27.70 28.66 -15.00
CA GLY A 131 27.13 28.98 -16.30
C GLY A 131 27.78 28.18 -17.44
N GLY A 132 27.48 28.54 -18.67
CA GLY A 132 28.03 27.86 -19.85
C GLY A 132 27.08 26.81 -20.41
N GLU A 133 27.65 25.77 -21.01
CA GLU A 133 26.88 24.72 -21.71
C GLU A 133 27.46 23.33 -21.41
N TRP A 134 26.66 22.34 -21.55
CA TRP A 134 27.09 20.94 -21.54
C TRP A 134 26.49 20.17 -22.72
N SER A 135 27.20 19.13 -23.15
CA SER A 135 26.73 18.24 -24.23
C SER A 135 27.12 16.81 -23.99
N ILE A 136 26.39 15.90 -24.63
CA ILE A 136 26.71 14.47 -24.68
C ILE A 136 26.63 14.01 -26.14
N ASP A 137 27.74 13.45 -26.63
CA ASP A 137 27.90 13.09 -28.04
C ASP A 137 28.58 11.72 -28.19
N VAL A 138 28.31 11.02 -29.31
CA VAL A 138 29.10 9.85 -29.70
C VAL A 138 30.16 10.27 -30.72
N VAL A 139 31.42 10.12 -30.37
CA VAL A 139 32.58 10.56 -31.16
C VAL A 139 33.47 9.38 -31.59
N ASN A 140 34.26 9.58 -32.64
CA ASN A 140 35.12 8.53 -33.20
C ASN A 140 36.55 8.51 -32.65
N LYS A 141 36.92 9.50 -31.85
CA LYS A 141 38.28 9.62 -31.27
C LYS A 141 38.20 10.39 -29.95
N ILE A 142 39.18 10.16 -29.08
CA ILE A 142 39.46 10.97 -27.92
C ILE A 142 40.34 12.12 -28.37
N GLU A 143 39.96 13.36 -27.98
CA GLU A 143 40.80 14.52 -28.13
C GLU A 143 41.74 14.61 -26.91
N THR A 144 42.98 14.99 -27.14
CA THR A 144 43.99 15.05 -26.08
C THR A 144 44.06 16.43 -25.42
N GLU A 145 43.42 17.41 -26.02
CA GLU A 145 43.31 18.78 -25.52
C GLU A 145 41.86 19.25 -25.63
N THR A 146 41.45 20.14 -24.78
CA THR A 146 40.13 20.78 -24.78
C THR A 146 40.29 22.28 -24.57
N ASP A 147 39.25 23.07 -24.86
CA ASP A 147 39.24 24.51 -24.64
C ASP A 147 39.54 24.83 -23.16
N LYS A 148 40.21 25.99 -22.91
CA LYS A 148 40.70 26.38 -21.59
C LYS A 148 39.68 26.24 -20.46
N PHE A 149 38.41 26.47 -20.74
CA PHE A 149 37.31 26.44 -19.77
C PHE A 149 36.39 25.25 -19.97
N SER A 150 36.85 24.20 -20.66
CA SER A 150 36.11 22.98 -20.88
C SER A 150 36.68 21.77 -20.13
N PHE A 151 35.81 20.84 -19.80
CA PHE A 151 36.15 19.57 -19.20
C PHE A 151 35.38 18.46 -19.93
N ASP A 152 36.10 17.49 -20.44
CA ASP A 152 35.56 16.37 -21.19
C ASP A 152 35.77 15.03 -20.48
N VAL A 153 34.74 14.21 -20.46
CA VAL A 153 34.80 12.81 -20.07
C VAL A 153 34.54 11.95 -21.28
N TYR A 154 35.45 11.05 -21.60
CA TYR A 154 35.30 10.07 -22.66
C TYR A 154 35.14 8.67 -22.06
N ILE A 155 34.11 7.95 -22.52
CA ILE A 155 33.82 6.58 -22.11
C ILE A 155 33.68 5.74 -23.37
N THR A 156 34.16 4.48 -23.40
CA THR A 156 33.87 3.56 -24.50
C THR A 156 32.38 3.54 -24.80
N ALA A 157 32.00 3.74 -26.07
CA ALA A 157 30.60 3.66 -26.49
C ALA A 157 30.13 2.19 -26.52
N ALA A 158 29.98 1.59 -25.35
CA ALA A 158 29.42 0.26 -25.18
C ALA A 158 27.94 0.25 -25.56
N PRO A 159 27.39 -0.87 -26.07
CA PRO A 159 25.99 -0.95 -26.48
C PRO A 159 25.01 -0.52 -25.37
N GLU A 160 25.27 -0.92 -24.13
CA GLU A 160 24.44 -0.62 -22.97
C GLU A 160 24.38 0.89 -22.68
N LEU A 161 25.53 1.58 -22.79
CA LEU A 161 25.62 3.03 -22.63
C LEU A 161 24.95 3.78 -23.78
N VAL A 162 25.12 3.29 -25.02
CA VAL A 162 24.47 3.87 -26.20
C VAL A 162 22.94 3.74 -26.09
N GLN A 163 22.43 2.60 -25.63
CA GLN A 163 21.02 2.39 -25.38
C GLN A 163 20.44 3.39 -24.35
N ILE A 164 21.19 3.75 -23.31
CA ILE A 164 20.80 4.78 -22.36
C ILE A 164 20.67 6.14 -23.06
N LEU A 165 21.62 6.49 -23.95
CA LEU A 165 21.57 7.74 -24.69
C LEU A 165 20.41 7.81 -25.67
N GLU A 166 20.11 6.71 -26.33
CA GLU A 166 18.95 6.61 -27.25
C GLU A 166 17.62 6.75 -26.52
N ASN A 167 17.59 6.41 -25.23
CA ASN A 167 16.43 6.50 -24.35
C ASN A 167 16.65 7.47 -23.19
N ILE A 168 17.35 8.55 -23.41
CA ILE A 168 17.86 9.45 -22.36
C ILE A 168 16.76 10.00 -21.47
N ASP A 169 15.56 10.22 -22.00
CA ASP A 169 14.38 10.70 -21.27
C ASP A 169 13.83 9.69 -20.25
N LEU A 170 14.27 8.43 -20.27
CA LEU A 170 13.94 7.45 -19.21
C LEU A 170 14.85 7.58 -17.99
N TYR A 171 16.02 8.17 -18.14
CA TYR A 171 17.09 8.25 -17.15
C TYR A 171 17.35 9.67 -16.66
N PHE A 172 16.99 10.67 -17.46
CA PHE A 172 17.18 12.08 -17.16
C PHE A 172 15.95 12.89 -17.56
N SER A 173 15.63 13.93 -16.79
CA SER A 173 14.42 14.73 -16.98
C SER A 173 14.66 16.09 -17.66
N PHE A 174 15.90 16.48 -17.94
CA PHE A 174 16.23 17.80 -18.47
C PHE A 174 15.56 18.19 -19.80
N ASN A 175 15.15 17.19 -20.63
CA ASN A 175 14.40 17.40 -21.86
C ASN A 175 12.89 17.14 -21.69
N ARG A 176 12.45 16.73 -20.49
CA ARG A 176 11.09 16.30 -20.26
C ARG A 176 10.13 17.49 -20.13
N LYS A 177 8.95 17.33 -20.71
CA LYS A 177 7.91 18.34 -20.59
C LYS A 177 7.31 18.33 -19.20
N ARG A 178 7.43 19.46 -18.47
CA ARG A 178 6.70 19.73 -17.24
C ARG A 178 5.22 19.91 -17.54
N VAL A 179 4.37 19.28 -16.75
CA VAL A 179 2.91 19.31 -16.90
C VAL A 179 2.30 20.22 -15.84
N PHE A 180 2.83 20.19 -14.62
CA PHE A 180 2.47 21.08 -13.53
C PHE A 180 3.68 21.31 -12.61
N GLU A 181 3.58 22.37 -11.81
CA GLU A 181 4.59 22.78 -10.84
C GLU A 181 3.95 22.93 -9.45
N ALA A 182 4.65 22.46 -8.43
CA ALA A 182 4.30 22.66 -7.03
C ALA A 182 5.42 23.41 -6.32
N LEU A 183 5.26 24.72 -6.20
CA LEU A 183 6.28 25.66 -5.71
C LEU A 183 6.81 25.32 -4.30
N SER A 184 5.95 24.78 -3.42
CA SER A 184 6.29 24.51 -2.01
C SER A 184 7.37 23.45 -1.81
N TYR A 185 7.62 22.60 -2.81
CA TYR A 185 8.68 21.57 -2.78
C TYR A 185 9.62 21.67 -3.97
N GLU A 186 9.51 22.72 -4.77
CA GLU A 186 10.21 22.84 -6.06
C GLU A 186 10.10 21.52 -6.85
N ALA A 187 8.87 21.03 -6.95
CA ALA A 187 8.56 19.75 -7.53
C ALA A 187 7.72 19.92 -8.80
N TYR A 188 7.89 19.01 -9.73
CA TYR A 188 7.22 19.04 -11.03
C TYR A 188 6.59 17.70 -11.34
N GLY A 189 5.37 17.73 -11.88
CA GLY A 189 4.82 16.59 -12.60
C GLY A 189 5.30 16.63 -14.05
N LEU A 190 5.83 15.51 -14.52
CA LEU A 190 6.37 15.37 -15.86
C LEU A 190 5.43 14.56 -16.75
N LYS A 191 5.41 14.90 -18.04
CA LYS A 191 4.68 14.11 -19.03
C LYS A 191 5.28 12.70 -19.11
N LYS A 192 4.45 11.66 -19.06
CA LYS A 192 4.87 10.26 -19.17
C LYS A 192 5.51 9.96 -20.53
N VAL A 193 6.58 9.17 -20.51
CA VAL A 193 7.23 8.56 -21.68
C VAL A 193 6.84 7.10 -21.82
N THR A 194 6.74 6.41 -20.68
CA THR A 194 6.27 5.02 -20.56
C THR A 194 5.19 4.94 -19.49
N SER A 195 4.56 3.79 -19.29
CA SER A 195 3.55 3.59 -18.26
C SER A 195 4.15 3.47 -16.85
N ASP A 196 5.39 3.01 -16.73
CA ASP A 196 6.06 2.75 -15.44
C ASP A 196 6.24 4.01 -14.62
N PHE A 197 6.40 3.82 -13.31
CA PHE A 197 6.58 4.92 -12.37
C PHE A 197 8.07 5.31 -12.24
N ARG A 198 8.36 6.60 -12.49
CA ARG A 198 9.72 7.17 -12.35
C ARG A 198 9.71 8.46 -11.55
N VAL A 199 10.75 8.60 -10.72
CA VAL A 199 11.02 9.83 -9.97
C VAL A 199 12.44 10.29 -10.25
N PHE A 200 12.56 11.58 -10.50
CA PHE A 200 13.81 12.26 -10.76
C PHE A 200 14.13 13.24 -9.62
N SER A 201 15.40 13.44 -9.37
CA SER A 201 15.89 14.53 -8.51
C SER A 201 17.01 15.24 -9.25
N GLN A 202 16.87 16.57 -9.35
CA GLN A 202 17.84 17.41 -10.06
C GLN A 202 18.17 16.86 -11.45
N ASN A 203 17.14 16.50 -12.20
CA ASN A 203 17.17 15.91 -13.54
C ASN A 203 17.72 14.47 -13.65
N VAL A 204 18.01 13.77 -12.56
CA VAL A 204 18.54 12.41 -12.57
C VAL A 204 17.53 11.43 -12.00
N LEU A 205 17.36 10.26 -12.64
CA LEU A 205 16.51 9.18 -12.14
C LEU A 205 17.03 8.68 -10.78
N VAL A 206 16.17 8.74 -9.76
CA VAL A 206 16.48 8.28 -8.39
C VAL A 206 15.56 7.16 -7.91
N TYR A 207 14.47 6.91 -8.65
CA TYR A 207 13.55 5.85 -8.33
C TYR A 207 12.79 5.37 -9.58
N HIS A 208 12.68 4.06 -9.74
CA HIS A 208 11.97 3.43 -10.85
C HIS A 208 11.27 2.14 -10.38
N LYS A 209 9.97 2.05 -10.68
CA LYS A 209 9.18 0.82 -10.53
C LYS A 209 8.62 0.42 -11.89
N PRO A 210 9.19 -0.60 -12.54
CA PRO A 210 8.81 -0.98 -13.92
C PRO A 210 7.39 -1.56 -13.99
N ASP A 211 6.91 -2.19 -12.92
CA ASP A 211 5.61 -2.88 -12.88
C ASP A 211 4.50 -2.02 -12.25
N GLU A 212 4.80 -0.78 -11.90
CA GLU A 212 3.85 0.13 -11.30
C GLU A 212 3.50 1.28 -12.25
N ARG A 213 2.21 1.42 -12.53
CA ARG A 213 1.69 2.53 -13.35
C ARG A 213 1.60 3.81 -12.52
N SER A 214 1.85 4.96 -13.15
CA SER A 214 1.55 6.28 -12.56
C SER A 214 0.96 7.23 -13.61
N LEU A 215 0.26 8.27 -13.15
CA LEU A 215 -0.33 9.29 -14.03
C LEU A 215 0.73 10.27 -14.55
N PHE A 216 1.75 10.50 -13.74
CA PHE A 216 2.88 11.38 -14.03
C PHE A 216 4.18 10.71 -13.62
N ASP A 217 5.29 11.14 -14.21
CA ASP A 217 6.58 11.01 -13.56
C ASP A 217 6.81 12.28 -12.74
N TYR A 218 7.66 12.21 -11.73
CA TYR A 218 7.86 13.32 -10.81
C TYR A 218 9.31 13.74 -10.76
N GLU A 219 9.54 15.03 -10.58
CA GLU A 219 10.84 15.58 -10.30
C GLU A 219 10.79 16.43 -9.03
N PHE A 220 11.74 16.19 -8.14
CA PHE A 220 11.91 16.92 -6.90
C PHE A 220 13.30 17.57 -6.87
N SER A 221 13.39 18.89 -6.62
CA SER A 221 14.66 19.54 -6.38
C SER A 221 15.29 19.04 -5.07
N VAL A 222 14.44 18.78 -4.05
CA VAL A 222 14.89 18.29 -2.74
C VAL A 222 14.11 17.04 -2.35
N ILE A 223 14.83 15.90 -2.30
CA ILE A 223 14.33 14.63 -1.79
C ILE A 223 15.46 13.91 -1.05
N ASP A 224 15.14 13.19 0.03
CA ASP A 224 16.12 12.44 0.80
C ASP A 224 16.61 11.21 0.06
N LEU A 225 17.90 11.23 -0.28
CA LEU A 225 18.59 10.17 -0.98
C LEU A 225 19.62 9.49 -0.06
N ASN A 226 19.87 8.20 -0.29
CA ASN A 226 21.00 7.49 0.28
C ASN A 226 22.29 7.77 -0.53
N GLU A 227 23.41 7.15 -0.16
CA GLU A 227 24.69 7.31 -0.85
C GLU A 227 24.66 6.77 -2.30
N GLU A 228 23.80 5.81 -2.60
CA GLU A 228 23.58 5.26 -3.96
C GLU A 228 22.67 6.16 -4.81
N ARG A 229 22.20 7.29 -4.26
CA ARG A 229 21.25 8.21 -4.89
C ARG A 229 19.93 7.57 -5.24
N THR A 230 19.46 6.65 -4.39
CA THR A 230 18.09 6.15 -4.40
C THR A 230 17.31 6.73 -3.23
N ILE A 231 15.98 6.79 -3.34
CA ILE A 231 15.14 7.33 -2.27
C ILE A 231 15.28 6.50 -0.99
N LYS A 232 15.29 7.17 0.18
CA LYS A 232 15.41 6.50 1.47
C LYS A 232 14.10 5.88 1.95
N SER A 233 12.98 6.47 1.58
CA SER A 233 11.66 6.10 2.10
C SER A 233 10.57 6.26 1.04
N GLU A 234 9.95 5.16 0.66
CA GLU A 234 8.78 5.17 -0.22
C GLU A 234 7.57 5.84 0.44
N TRP A 235 7.47 5.75 1.76
CA TRP A 235 6.41 6.42 2.52
C TRP A 235 6.52 7.95 2.41
N ASP A 236 7.74 8.50 2.56
CA ASP A 236 8.00 9.94 2.40
C ASP A 236 7.75 10.39 0.96
N LEU A 237 8.14 9.58 -0.02
CA LEU A 237 7.83 9.83 -1.43
C LEU A 237 6.31 9.91 -1.66
N GLY A 238 5.55 8.94 -1.16
CA GLY A 238 4.09 8.93 -1.26
C GLY A 238 3.45 10.17 -0.63
N SER A 239 3.93 10.56 0.56
CA SER A 239 3.50 11.78 1.24
C SER A 239 3.75 13.04 0.40
N LYS A 240 4.95 13.18 -0.18
CA LYS A 240 5.31 14.31 -1.04
C LYS A 240 4.46 14.36 -2.31
N ILE A 241 4.26 13.23 -2.98
CA ILE A 241 3.42 13.13 -4.19
C ILE A 241 1.97 13.49 -3.86
N ALA A 242 1.42 12.94 -2.78
CA ALA A 242 0.06 13.26 -2.35
C ALA A 242 -0.07 14.77 -2.08
N TYR A 243 0.89 15.36 -1.38
CA TYR A 243 0.87 16.79 -1.09
C TYR A 243 0.90 17.64 -2.36
N ILE A 244 1.87 17.43 -3.25
CA ILE A 244 1.99 18.26 -4.46
C ILE A 244 0.78 18.12 -5.38
N LEU A 245 0.25 16.89 -5.50
CA LEU A 245 -0.92 16.63 -6.33
C LEU A 245 -2.15 17.41 -5.83
N THR A 246 -2.37 17.44 -4.51
CA THR A 246 -3.50 18.19 -3.92
C THR A 246 -3.42 19.70 -4.14
N LYS A 247 -2.23 20.25 -4.41
CA LYS A 247 -2.01 21.69 -4.66
C LYS A 247 -2.15 22.09 -6.13
N VAL A 248 -2.25 21.13 -7.04
CA VAL A 248 -2.41 21.42 -8.47
C VAL A 248 -3.70 22.20 -8.71
N SER A 249 -3.60 23.27 -9.51
CA SER A 249 -4.72 24.11 -9.93
C SER A 249 -4.89 24.17 -11.45
N ASP A 250 -3.97 23.57 -12.22
CA ASP A 250 -4.06 23.51 -13.66
C ASP A 250 -5.28 22.69 -14.08
N SER A 251 -6.19 23.30 -14.84
CA SER A 251 -7.47 22.72 -15.20
C SER A 251 -7.37 21.44 -16.01
N ASP A 252 -6.37 21.36 -16.90
CA ASP A 252 -6.19 20.18 -17.76
C ASP A 252 -5.65 18.99 -16.97
N VAL A 253 -4.73 19.28 -16.03
CA VAL A 253 -4.18 18.28 -15.12
C VAL A 253 -5.25 17.75 -14.17
N VAL A 254 -6.00 18.66 -13.52
CA VAL A 254 -7.08 18.31 -12.61
C VAL A 254 -8.15 17.48 -13.32
N ALA A 255 -8.59 17.92 -14.52
CA ALA A 255 -9.56 17.19 -15.32
C ALA A 255 -9.05 15.79 -15.73
N LYS A 256 -7.77 15.67 -16.09
CA LYS A 256 -7.15 14.38 -16.42
C LYS A 256 -7.21 13.42 -15.24
N VAL A 257 -6.79 13.86 -14.06
CA VAL A 257 -6.75 13.01 -12.85
C VAL A 257 -8.17 12.61 -12.42
N ILE A 258 -9.14 13.54 -12.45
CA ILE A 258 -10.55 13.24 -12.13
C ILE A 258 -11.12 12.19 -13.10
N LYS A 259 -10.88 12.34 -14.40
CA LYS A 259 -11.36 11.36 -15.40
C LYS A 259 -10.73 9.99 -15.18
N GLU A 260 -9.46 9.95 -14.80
CA GLU A 260 -8.80 8.70 -14.46
C GLU A 260 -9.40 8.08 -13.19
N ALA A 261 -9.59 8.88 -12.12
CA ALA A 261 -10.17 8.44 -10.85
C ALA A 261 -11.59 7.86 -11.00
N THR A 262 -12.35 8.33 -11.99
CA THR A 262 -13.72 7.90 -12.27
C THR A 262 -13.84 6.85 -13.38
N SER A 263 -12.73 6.45 -13.98
CA SER A 263 -12.69 5.41 -15.01
C SER A 263 -12.50 4.02 -14.40
N MET A 264 -12.95 3.00 -15.13
CA MET A 264 -12.57 1.62 -14.81
C MET A 264 -11.09 1.44 -15.19
N MET A 265 -10.27 1.01 -14.24
CA MET A 265 -8.82 0.86 -14.41
C MET A 265 -8.44 -0.61 -14.37
N ASP A 266 -7.63 -1.05 -15.34
CA ASP A 266 -7.01 -2.40 -15.30
C ASP A 266 -5.93 -2.48 -14.21
N THR A 267 -5.22 -1.36 -14.00
CA THR A 267 -4.17 -1.22 -12.98
C THR A 267 -4.28 0.14 -12.31
N GLU A 268 -4.35 0.14 -10.98
CA GLU A 268 -4.41 1.36 -10.18
C GLU A 268 -3.10 2.14 -10.29
N PRO A 269 -3.13 3.45 -10.61
CA PRO A 269 -1.92 4.28 -10.62
C PRO A 269 -1.36 4.49 -9.21
N TYR A 270 -0.06 4.71 -9.10
CA TYR A 270 0.65 4.99 -7.85
C TYR A 270 -0.02 6.08 -7.01
N GLU A 271 -0.55 7.10 -7.65
CA GLU A 271 -1.25 8.22 -7.01
C GLU A 271 -2.50 7.77 -6.24
N PHE A 272 -3.15 6.69 -6.65
CA PHE A 272 -4.29 6.13 -5.91
C PHE A 272 -3.90 4.92 -5.06
N GLY A 273 -2.63 4.49 -5.11
CA GLY A 273 -2.10 3.39 -4.31
C GLY A 273 -1.93 3.74 -2.83
N GLN A 274 -1.70 2.70 -2.02
CA GLN A 274 -1.56 2.79 -0.56
C GLN A 274 -0.51 3.81 -0.10
N GLY A 275 0.57 4.00 -0.88
CA GLY A 275 1.63 4.95 -0.58
C GLY A 275 1.17 6.41 -0.51
N CYS A 276 0.20 6.80 -1.33
CA CYS A 276 -0.33 8.16 -1.39
C CYS A 276 -1.63 8.33 -0.60
N VAL A 277 -2.51 7.33 -0.65
CA VAL A 277 -3.90 7.41 -0.14
C VAL A 277 -3.96 7.77 1.33
N SER A 278 -3.06 7.22 2.16
CA SER A 278 -3.00 7.50 3.59
C SER A 278 -2.72 8.98 3.93
N HIS A 279 -2.21 9.73 2.97
CA HIS A 279 -1.81 11.14 3.16
C HIS A 279 -2.85 12.14 2.67
N TYR A 280 -3.81 11.75 1.83
CA TYR A 280 -4.77 12.69 1.23
C TYR A 280 -5.65 13.40 2.25
N LYS A 281 -6.14 12.70 3.27
CA LYS A 281 -7.03 13.28 4.30
C LYS A 281 -6.39 14.40 5.11
N ASN A 282 -5.05 14.40 5.21
CA ASN A 282 -4.29 15.37 6.00
C ASN A 282 -3.86 16.61 5.20
N ASN A 283 -4.19 16.66 3.91
CA ASN A 283 -3.80 17.73 3.02
C ASN A 283 -4.98 18.65 2.70
N ASN A 284 -4.70 19.97 2.66
CA ASN A 284 -5.65 20.94 2.15
C ASN A 284 -5.62 20.92 0.61
N TYR A 285 -6.71 20.56 0.00
CA TYR A 285 -6.86 20.57 -1.45
C TYR A 285 -7.01 21.98 -2.01
N ASN A 286 -6.58 22.16 -3.26
CA ASN A 286 -6.96 23.33 -4.03
C ASN A 286 -8.44 23.18 -4.43
N ASP A 287 -9.23 24.26 -4.34
CA ASP A 287 -10.65 24.25 -4.68
C ASP A 287 -10.92 23.84 -6.14
N ALA A 288 -9.93 23.95 -7.01
CA ALA A 288 -10.02 23.52 -8.41
C ALA A 288 -10.43 22.04 -8.55
N TRP A 289 -10.08 21.17 -7.60
CA TRP A 289 -10.44 19.76 -7.62
C TRP A 289 -11.94 19.55 -7.53
N LYS A 290 -12.57 20.14 -6.52
CA LYS A 290 -14.02 20.08 -6.33
C LYS A 290 -14.75 20.75 -7.48
N GLN A 291 -14.34 21.96 -7.86
CA GLN A 291 -14.96 22.73 -8.94
C GLN A 291 -14.89 21.99 -10.29
N MET A 292 -13.74 21.40 -10.61
CA MET A 292 -13.57 20.65 -11.85
C MET A 292 -14.40 19.38 -11.87
N PHE A 293 -14.52 18.67 -10.76
CA PHE A 293 -15.40 17.50 -10.67
C PHE A 293 -16.84 17.86 -11.06
N TYR A 294 -17.38 18.93 -10.46
CA TYR A 294 -18.74 19.37 -10.78
C TYR A 294 -18.87 19.99 -12.18
N THR A 295 -17.81 20.59 -12.70
CA THR A 295 -17.79 21.04 -14.10
C THR A 295 -17.93 19.87 -15.08
N ILE A 296 -17.29 18.73 -14.77
CA ILE A 296 -17.34 17.53 -15.63
C ILE A 296 -18.67 16.78 -15.46
N TYR A 297 -19.14 16.61 -14.24
CA TYR A 297 -20.23 15.69 -13.93
C TYR A 297 -21.57 16.36 -13.61
N GLY A 298 -21.58 17.67 -13.30
CA GLY A 298 -22.76 18.45 -12.90
C GLY A 298 -22.83 18.61 -11.37
N ASP A 299 -23.56 19.66 -10.94
CA ASP A 299 -23.64 20.08 -9.51
C ASP A 299 -24.31 19.07 -8.59
N ASN A 300 -25.11 18.15 -9.13
CA ASN A 300 -25.78 17.09 -8.39
C ASN A 300 -25.04 15.74 -8.45
N ALA A 301 -23.78 15.74 -8.89
CA ALA A 301 -22.98 14.53 -8.99
C ALA A 301 -22.50 14.08 -7.60
N VAL A 302 -22.65 12.79 -7.32
CA VAL A 302 -22.30 12.15 -6.04
C VAL A 302 -21.49 10.89 -6.33
N ILE A 303 -20.32 10.76 -5.69
CA ILE A 303 -19.47 9.57 -5.85
C ILE A 303 -19.92 8.43 -4.94
N TYR A 304 -19.75 7.21 -5.45
CA TYR A 304 -19.95 5.99 -4.67
C TYR A 304 -18.96 4.89 -5.10
N PRO A 305 -18.50 4.02 -4.17
CA PRO A 305 -17.61 2.93 -4.51
C PRO A 305 -18.37 1.83 -5.26
N VAL A 306 -17.72 1.22 -6.25
CA VAL A 306 -18.28 0.06 -6.97
C VAL A 306 -17.91 -1.20 -6.20
N ASP A 307 -18.82 -1.62 -5.34
CA ASP A 307 -18.79 -2.88 -4.61
C ASP A 307 -20.10 -3.66 -4.82
N LYS A 308 -20.35 -4.71 -4.04
CA LYS A 308 -21.58 -5.51 -4.16
C LYS A 308 -22.87 -4.71 -3.85
N ALA A 309 -22.77 -3.60 -3.08
CA ALA A 309 -23.89 -2.72 -2.78
C ALA A 309 -24.11 -1.62 -3.85
N ALA A 310 -23.27 -1.57 -4.89
CA ALA A 310 -23.25 -0.49 -5.87
C ALA A 310 -24.61 -0.24 -6.54
N SER A 311 -25.36 -1.29 -6.91
CA SER A 311 -26.66 -1.19 -7.54
C SER A 311 -27.71 -0.54 -6.64
N SER A 312 -27.71 -0.88 -5.35
CA SER A 312 -28.59 -0.33 -4.34
C SER A 312 -28.26 1.14 -4.04
N ILE A 313 -26.98 1.48 -3.91
CA ILE A 313 -26.51 2.84 -3.73
C ILE A 313 -26.90 3.71 -4.92
N GLU A 314 -26.63 3.25 -6.13
CA GLU A 314 -26.96 3.95 -7.37
C GLU A 314 -28.47 4.23 -7.48
N ALA A 315 -29.31 3.22 -7.20
CA ALA A 315 -30.76 3.36 -7.22
C ALA A 315 -31.24 4.39 -6.19
N SER A 316 -30.71 4.35 -4.96
CA SER A 316 -31.07 5.29 -3.89
C SER A 316 -30.65 6.72 -4.21
N LEU A 317 -29.47 6.93 -4.80
CA LEU A 317 -29.01 8.24 -5.25
C LEU A 317 -29.90 8.79 -6.37
N LYS A 318 -30.24 7.97 -7.35
CA LYS A 318 -31.16 8.36 -8.45
C LYS A 318 -32.55 8.77 -7.94
N LEU A 319 -33.09 8.05 -6.96
CA LEU A 319 -34.38 8.41 -6.33
C LEU A 319 -34.36 9.79 -5.68
N ARG A 320 -33.20 10.25 -5.20
CA ARG A 320 -33.00 11.59 -4.63
C ARG A 320 -32.64 12.65 -5.68
N GLY A 321 -32.62 12.29 -6.97
CA GLY A 321 -32.27 13.19 -8.07
C GLY A 321 -30.77 13.47 -8.18
N ALA A 322 -29.94 12.70 -7.48
CA ALA A 322 -28.49 12.80 -7.61
C ALA A 322 -27.99 12.05 -8.86
N LYS A 323 -26.93 12.56 -9.46
CA LYS A 323 -26.20 11.86 -10.51
C LYS A 323 -25.12 10.99 -9.90
N ALA A 324 -25.37 9.70 -9.83
CA ALA A 324 -24.46 8.73 -9.24
C ALA A 324 -23.23 8.50 -10.15
N ILE A 325 -22.04 8.71 -9.59
CA ILE A 325 -20.75 8.52 -10.29
C ILE A 325 -20.02 7.36 -9.65
N PRO A 326 -19.87 6.23 -10.36
CA PRO A 326 -19.19 5.05 -9.84
C PRO A 326 -17.68 5.27 -9.76
N ILE A 327 -17.06 4.85 -8.67
CA ILE A 327 -15.61 4.86 -8.47
C ILE A 327 -15.15 3.42 -8.26
N TYR A 328 -14.25 2.96 -9.12
CA TYR A 328 -13.83 1.56 -9.19
C TYR A 328 -12.60 1.24 -8.31
N SER A 329 -11.88 2.25 -7.83
CA SER A 329 -10.72 2.14 -6.98
C SER A 329 -10.99 2.77 -5.62
N ASP A 330 -10.64 2.07 -4.54
CA ASP A 330 -10.73 2.58 -3.17
C ASP A 330 -9.84 3.83 -2.96
N GLY A 331 -8.65 3.82 -3.56
CA GLY A 331 -7.75 4.96 -3.48
C GLY A 331 -8.25 6.18 -4.23
N ALA A 332 -8.82 6.00 -5.43
CA ALA A 332 -9.44 7.08 -6.18
C ALA A 332 -10.68 7.63 -5.45
N TYR A 333 -11.47 6.77 -4.81
CA TYR A 333 -12.60 7.18 -3.98
C TYR A 333 -12.15 8.08 -2.82
N LYS A 334 -11.15 7.63 -2.04
CA LYS A 334 -10.59 8.39 -0.92
C LYS A 334 -9.96 9.71 -1.36
N PHE A 335 -9.31 9.73 -2.54
CA PHE A 335 -8.76 10.94 -3.11
C PHE A 335 -9.85 11.98 -3.39
N LEU A 336 -10.94 11.60 -4.07
CA LEU A 336 -12.06 12.50 -4.41
C LEU A 336 -12.85 12.92 -3.16
N GLU A 337 -13.08 12.00 -2.21
CA GLU A 337 -13.69 12.30 -0.93
C GLU A 337 -12.89 13.35 -0.16
N ALA A 338 -11.57 13.19 -0.06
CA ALA A 338 -10.68 14.14 0.59
C ALA A 338 -10.64 15.51 -0.13
N ALA A 339 -10.85 15.54 -1.45
CA ALA A 339 -11.02 16.76 -2.23
C ALA A 339 -12.35 17.49 -1.96
N GLY A 340 -13.21 16.94 -1.11
CA GLY A 340 -14.50 17.53 -0.73
C GLY A 340 -15.61 17.30 -1.76
N VAL A 341 -15.47 16.30 -2.63
CA VAL A 341 -16.54 15.85 -3.51
C VAL A 341 -17.60 15.13 -2.67
N GLU A 342 -18.88 15.43 -2.91
CA GLU A 342 -19.96 14.77 -2.20
C GLU A 342 -19.98 13.27 -2.49
N ASN A 343 -20.14 12.49 -1.43
CA ASN A 343 -20.19 11.05 -1.49
C ASN A 343 -21.58 10.53 -1.07
N TYR A 344 -21.84 9.27 -1.39
CA TYR A 344 -23.14 8.65 -1.11
C TYR A 344 -23.51 8.68 0.39
N MET A 345 -22.54 8.59 1.29
CA MET A 345 -22.78 8.63 2.74
C MET A 345 -23.33 9.98 3.20
N THR A 346 -22.78 11.08 2.66
CA THR A 346 -23.25 12.44 2.97
C THR A 346 -24.62 12.73 2.37
N THR A 347 -24.91 12.16 1.18
CA THR A 347 -26.16 12.41 0.46
C THR A 347 -27.31 11.55 0.94
N LEU A 348 -27.08 10.28 1.22
CA LEU A 348 -28.11 9.34 1.65
C LEU A 348 -28.36 9.43 3.15
N GLY A 349 -27.35 9.76 3.96
CA GLY A 349 -27.47 9.92 5.40
C GLY A 349 -27.98 8.68 6.11
N GLU A 350 -28.70 8.89 7.24
CA GLU A 350 -29.30 7.81 8.05
C GLU A 350 -30.47 7.10 7.32
N ASP A 351 -30.96 7.64 6.21
CA ASP A 351 -32.07 7.05 5.42
C ASP A 351 -31.58 6.09 4.33
N TYR A 352 -30.30 5.74 4.31
CA TYR A 352 -29.77 4.76 3.37
C TYR A 352 -30.47 3.41 3.59
N GLN A 353 -31.28 2.99 2.62
CA GLN A 353 -31.92 1.67 2.66
C GLN A 353 -30.91 0.64 2.16
N TYR A 354 -30.36 -0.10 3.11
CA TYR A 354 -29.60 -1.31 2.83
C TYR A 354 -30.54 -2.36 2.22
N GLU A 355 -30.07 -3.14 1.26
CA GLU A 355 -30.78 -4.32 0.81
C GLU A 355 -30.72 -5.35 1.96
N ILE A 356 -31.83 -5.46 2.70
CA ILE A 356 -31.91 -6.28 3.91
C ILE A 356 -32.19 -7.72 3.51
N GLN A 357 -31.36 -8.63 3.95
CA GLN A 357 -31.64 -10.06 3.94
C GLN A 357 -32.14 -10.46 5.33
N ASP A 358 -33.38 -10.91 5.42
CA ASP A 358 -33.99 -11.24 6.72
C ASP A 358 -33.50 -12.59 7.29
N ASP A 359 -32.83 -13.42 6.49
CA ASP A 359 -32.47 -14.79 6.87
C ASP A 359 -31.00 -14.89 7.31
N ILE A 360 -30.77 -14.71 8.62
CA ILE A 360 -29.45 -14.88 9.25
C ILE A 360 -29.05 -16.37 9.37
N SER A 361 -29.96 -17.33 9.13
CA SER A 361 -29.68 -18.76 9.29
C SER A 361 -28.62 -19.28 8.32
N LYS A 362 -28.42 -18.57 7.23
CA LYS A 362 -27.37 -18.87 6.23
C LYS A 362 -25.94 -18.57 6.69
N TYR A 363 -25.78 -17.88 7.82
CA TYR A 363 -24.49 -17.45 8.35
C TYR A 363 -24.28 -17.97 9.78
N PRO A 364 -23.90 -19.23 9.93
CA PRO A 364 -23.70 -19.86 11.24
C PRO A 364 -22.66 -19.13 12.09
N GLU A 365 -21.63 -18.55 11.47
CA GLU A 365 -20.60 -17.77 12.15
C GLU A 365 -21.19 -16.51 12.82
N LEU A 366 -22.19 -15.87 12.22
CA LEU A 366 -22.89 -14.73 12.82
C LEU A 366 -23.74 -15.17 14.02
N ILE A 367 -24.43 -16.30 13.89
CA ILE A 367 -25.25 -16.88 14.98
C ILE A 367 -24.33 -17.21 16.18
N ASP A 368 -23.21 -17.83 15.90
CA ASP A 368 -22.21 -18.14 16.93
C ASP A 368 -21.64 -16.86 17.57
N ALA A 369 -21.29 -15.85 16.76
CA ALA A 369 -20.81 -14.57 17.26
C ALA A 369 -21.83 -13.86 18.17
N ILE A 370 -23.11 -13.86 17.80
CA ILE A 370 -24.21 -13.36 18.65
C ILE A 370 -24.23 -14.12 20.00
N GLY A 371 -24.09 -15.44 19.94
CA GLY A 371 -24.03 -16.28 21.14
C GLY A 371 -22.83 -15.96 22.04
N TYR A 372 -21.67 -15.63 21.46
CA TYR A 372 -20.49 -15.18 22.21
C TYR A 372 -20.74 -13.85 22.92
N VAL A 373 -21.29 -12.87 22.19
CA VAL A 373 -21.55 -11.52 22.74
C VAL A 373 -22.56 -11.58 23.87
N LYS A 374 -23.67 -12.29 23.68
CA LYS A 374 -24.72 -12.42 24.71
C LYS A 374 -24.20 -13.08 26.01
N ARG A 375 -23.26 -14.00 25.92
CA ARG A 375 -22.64 -14.63 27.12
C ARG A 375 -21.62 -13.73 27.78
N ALA A 376 -20.80 -13.06 27.00
CA ALA A 376 -19.75 -12.17 27.52
C ALA A 376 -20.31 -10.90 28.14
N ILE A 377 -21.39 -10.39 27.56
CA ILE A 377 -22.08 -9.16 27.96
C ILE A 377 -23.58 -9.50 28.13
N PRO A 378 -24.01 -10.02 29.30
CA PRO A 378 -25.38 -10.47 29.52
C PRO A 378 -26.45 -9.42 29.20
N ASP A 379 -26.16 -8.15 29.47
CA ASP A 379 -27.07 -7.05 29.16
C ASP A 379 -27.28 -6.85 27.66
N SER A 380 -26.35 -7.34 26.83
CA SER A 380 -26.48 -7.28 25.36
C SER A 380 -27.61 -8.15 24.84
N ALA A 381 -27.99 -9.20 25.54
CA ALA A 381 -29.05 -10.11 25.10
C ALA A 381 -30.37 -9.36 24.90
N SER A 382 -30.79 -8.54 25.88
CA SER A 382 -32.02 -7.76 25.77
C SER A 382 -31.97 -6.73 24.65
N VAL A 383 -30.81 -6.10 24.43
CA VAL A 383 -30.64 -5.10 23.36
C VAL A 383 -30.63 -5.75 21.98
N ILE A 384 -29.85 -6.81 21.81
CA ILE A 384 -29.78 -7.55 20.54
C ILE A 384 -31.14 -8.14 20.16
N ASP A 385 -31.87 -8.71 21.12
CA ASP A 385 -33.18 -9.30 20.90
C ASP A 385 -34.25 -8.25 20.60
N ASN A 386 -34.15 -7.07 21.20
CA ASN A 386 -35.08 -5.95 20.94
C ASN A 386 -34.75 -5.21 19.64
N CYS A 387 -33.45 -4.94 19.38
CA CYS A 387 -33.03 -4.28 18.16
C CYS A 387 -33.19 -5.17 16.93
N GLY A 388 -32.89 -6.46 17.08
CA GLY A 388 -32.75 -7.40 15.97
C GLY A 388 -31.45 -7.18 15.19
N ILE A 389 -30.92 -8.29 14.67
CA ILE A 389 -29.78 -8.28 13.77
C ILE A 389 -30.30 -8.34 12.34
N LEU A 390 -29.85 -7.43 11.51
CA LEU A 390 -30.13 -7.40 10.09
C LEU A 390 -28.86 -7.74 9.31
N LEU A 391 -29.02 -8.47 8.23
CA LEU A 391 -27.97 -8.62 7.24
C LEU A 391 -28.21 -7.62 6.12
N GLY A 392 -27.15 -7.01 5.62
CA GLY A 392 -27.27 -6.10 4.51
C GLY A 392 -26.02 -6.05 3.66
N GLU A 393 -26.21 -5.74 2.39
CA GLU A 393 -25.11 -5.35 1.55
C GLU A 393 -24.76 -3.89 1.88
N ALA A 394 -23.71 -3.70 2.66
CA ALA A 394 -23.13 -2.40 2.95
C ALA A 394 -21.87 -2.18 2.12
N ALA A 395 -21.43 -0.93 2.00
CA ALA A 395 -20.15 -0.63 1.38
C ALA A 395 -19.02 -1.47 2.01
N ARG A 396 -18.08 -1.92 1.19
CA ARG A 396 -16.99 -2.86 1.57
C ARG A 396 -16.22 -2.47 2.83
N GLN A 397 -16.23 -1.19 3.18
CA GLN A 397 -15.55 -0.65 4.37
C GLN A 397 -16.43 -0.65 5.63
N CYS A 398 -17.73 -0.85 5.47
CA CYS A 398 -18.67 -0.90 6.59
C CYS A 398 -18.84 -2.37 7.02
N LYS A 399 -18.33 -2.69 8.20
CA LYS A 399 -18.42 -4.04 8.77
C LYS A 399 -19.77 -4.28 9.43
N GLY A 400 -20.27 -3.26 10.10
CA GLY A 400 -21.56 -3.22 10.76
C GLY A 400 -22.05 -1.79 10.88
N LEU A 401 -23.30 -1.62 11.27
CA LEU A 401 -23.90 -0.31 11.52
C LEU A 401 -25.06 -0.42 12.50
N ALA A 402 -25.05 0.40 13.53
CA ALA A 402 -26.23 0.61 14.36
C ALA A 402 -27.12 1.68 13.71
N ILE A 403 -28.31 1.29 13.27
CA ILE A 403 -29.25 2.14 12.53
C ILE A 403 -30.25 2.76 13.50
N ASN A 404 -30.64 4.02 13.28
CA ASN A 404 -31.63 4.75 14.09
C ASN A 404 -31.29 4.84 15.59
N ILE A 405 -30.01 5.00 15.92
CA ILE A 405 -29.51 5.02 17.31
C ILE A 405 -30.17 6.09 18.20
N LYS A 406 -30.84 7.10 17.63
CA LYS A 406 -31.57 8.13 18.37
C LYS A 406 -32.98 7.71 18.77
N ASP A 407 -33.51 6.62 18.22
CA ASP A 407 -34.84 6.08 18.53
C ASP A 407 -34.70 4.61 18.96
N PRO A 408 -34.66 4.32 20.28
CA PRO A 408 -34.44 2.96 20.79
C PRO A 408 -35.45 1.92 20.29
N LEU A 409 -36.66 2.35 19.91
CA LEU A 409 -37.69 1.44 19.37
C LEU A 409 -37.44 1.06 17.92
N LYS A 410 -36.64 1.85 17.20
CA LYS A 410 -36.30 1.63 15.79
C LYS A 410 -34.87 1.23 15.58
N THR A 411 -34.05 1.24 16.63
CA THR A 411 -32.66 0.83 16.54
C THR A 411 -32.56 -0.58 15.99
N ARG A 412 -31.65 -0.80 15.05
CA ARG A 412 -31.30 -2.10 14.48
C ARG A 412 -29.78 -2.19 14.36
N ILE A 413 -29.25 -3.38 14.48
CA ILE A 413 -27.83 -3.68 14.24
C ILE A 413 -27.75 -4.39 12.89
N LEU A 414 -27.14 -3.73 11.92
CA LEU A 414 -26.85 -4.29 10.61
C LEU A 414 -25.43 -4.86 10.61
N VAL A 415 -25.27 -6.06 10.06
CA VAL A 415 -23.95 -6.65 9.79
C VAL A 415 -23.79 -6.82 8.28
N SER A 416 -22.65 -6.39 7.75
CA SER A 416 -22.37 -6.50 6.32
C SER A 416 -22.08 -7.94 5.92
N VAL A 417 -22.75 -8.43 4.88
CA VAL A 417 -22.53 -9.77 4.31
C VAL A 417 -21.08 -9.96 3.90
N HIS A 418 -20.46 -8.92 3.29
CA HIS A 418 -19.03 -8.95 2.91
C HIS A 418 -18.09 -9.13 4.09
N HIS A 419 -18.45 -8.56 5.24
CA HIS A 419 -17.66 -8.77 6.45
C HIS A 419 -17.75 -10.22 6.93
N LEU A 420 -18.88 -10.88 6.74
CA LEU A 420 -19.04 -12.27 7.13
C LEU A 420 -18.23 -13.23 6.25
N ASP A 421 -18.17 -12.97 4.95
CA ASP A 421 -17.47 -13.83 3.98
C ASP A 421 -15.95 -13.89 4.20
N ASP A 422 -15.33 -12.79 4.66
CA ASP A 422 -13.88 -12.63 4.73
C ASP A 422 -13.32 -12.54 6.16
N SER A 423 -14.15 -12.62 7.20
CA SER A 423 -13.74 -12.33 8.58
C SER A 423 -13.70 -13.55 9.48
N SER A 424 -12.77 -13.53 10.43
CA SER A 424 -12.74 -14.49 11.52
C SER A 424 -13.89 -14.25 12.50
N ILE A 425 -14.31 -15.29 13.22
CA ILE A 425 -15.36 -15.15 14.25
C ILE A 425 -15.02 -14.07 15.30
N SER A 426 -13.74 -13.87 15.61
CA SER A 426 -13.31 -12.81 16.53
C SER A 426 -13.51 -11.41 15.96
N ASP A 427 -13.42 -11.25 14.64
CA ASP A 427 -13.68 -9.97 13.98
C ASP A 427 -15.19 -9.68 13.92
N ILE A 428 -16.01 -10.69 13.70
CA ILE A 428 -17.48 -10.57 13.73
C ILE A 428 -17.94 -10.20 15.15
N VAL A 429 -17.42 -10.89 16.17
CA VAL A 429 -17.69 -10.56 17.59
C VAL A 429 -17.27 -9.13 17.91
N SER A 430 -16.09 -8.71 17.44
CA SER A 430 -15.59 -7.34 17.60
C SER A 430 -16.57 -6.30 17.01
N THR A 431 -17.07 -6.57 15.81
CA THR A 431 -18.06 -5.71 15.14
C THR A 431 -19.37 -5.66 15.92
N LEU A 432 -19.90 -6.79 16.36
CA LEU A 432 -21.14 -6.83 17.15
C LEU A 432 -21.02 -6.07 18.48
N VAL A 433 -19.89 -6.13 19.16
CA VAL A 433 -19.64 -5.35 20.40
C VAL A 433 -19.58 -3.86 20.09
N HIS A 434 -18.97 -3.48 18.98
CA HIS A 434 -18.89 -2.09 18.52
C HIS A 434 -20.29 -1.52 18.25
N GLU A 435 -21.11 -2.24 17.46
CA GLU A 435 -22.45 -1.81 17.11
C GLU A 435 -23.41 -1.85 18.31
N TYR A 436 -23.20 -2.78 19.24
CA TYR A 436 -23.91 -2.81 20.51
C TYR A 436 -23.65 -1.54 21.34
N ASP A 437 -22.41 -1.06 21.37
CA ASP A 437 -22.08 0.19 22.07
C ASP A 437 -22.80 1.39 21.45
N HIS A 438 -22.84 1.49 20.12
CA HIS A 438 -23.63 2.52 19.44
C HIS A 438 -25.12 2.43 19.72
N ALA A 439 -25.67 1.22 19.67
CA ALA A 439 -27.08 0.96 19.93
C ALA A 439 -27.50 1.32 21.37
N THR A 440 -26.60 1.23 22.33
CA THR A 440 -26.86 1.51 23.75
C THR A 440 -26.52 2.92 24.16
N SER A 441 -25.44 3.50 23.62
CA SER A 441 -24.98 4.85 23.97
C SER A 441 -25.72 5.94 23.19
N GLY A 442 -26.30 5.63 22.04
CA GLY A 442 -26.88 6.60 21.12
C GLY A 442 -25.84 7.52 20.46
N ILE A 443 -24.56 7.18 20.54
CA ILE A 443 -23.42 7.96 20.03
C ILE A 443 -22.83 7.23 18.83
N GLY A 444 -22.72 7.91 17.68
CA GLY A 444 -22.05 7.40 16.49
C GLY A 444 -20.54 7.64 16.49
N ASP A 445 -19.86 7.20 15.41
CA ASP A 445 -18.41 7.34 15.19
C ASP A 445 -17.95 8.80 15.07
N GLY A 446 -17.95 9.53 16.18
CA GLY A 446 -17.49 10.92 16.27
C GLY A 446 -16.02 11.10 16.64
N TYR A 447 -15.21 10.06 16.54
CA TYR A 447 -13.81 10.07 16.99
C TYR A 447 -12.88 10.80 16.01
N SER A 448 -11.82 11.42 16.58
CA SER A 448 -10.65 11.80 15.79
C SER A 448 -10.03 10.55 15.13
N GLU A 449 -9.19 10.72 14.10
CA GLU A 449 -8.54 9.60 13.42
C GLU A 449 -7.74 8.70 14.37
N ASP A 450 -7.02 9.30 15.33
CA ASP A 450 -6.31 8.56 16.38
C ASP A 450 -7.27 7.82 17.32
N GLY A 451 -8.40 8.44 17.64
CA GLY A 451 -9.45 7.82 18.46
C GLY A 451 -10.08 6.60 17.78
N ARG A 452 -10.36 6.68 16.49
CA ARG A 452 -10.86 5.54 15.68
C ARG A 452 -9.86 4.39 15.65
N ARG A 453 -8.60 4.68 15.37
CA ARG A 453 -7.54 3.66 15.36
C ARG A 453 -7.38 2.97 16.71
N PHE A 454 -7.44 3.72 17.80
CA PHE A 454 -7.41 3.15 19.14
C PHE A 454 -8.62 2.27 19.41
N ARG A 455 -9.82 2.72 19.01
CA ARG A 455 -11.07 1.97 19.17
C ARG A 455 -11.01 0.65 18.38
N ASP A 456 -10.62 0.67 17.11
CA ASP A 456 -10.47 -0.53 16.28
C ASP A 456 -9.53 -1.57 16.91
N LEU A 457 -8.43 -1.12 17.52
CA LEU A 457 -7.49 -2.00 18.22
C LEU A 457 -8.11 -2.58 19.49
N ALA A 458 -8.85 -1.78 20.24
CA ALA A 458 -9.53 -2.21 21.46
C ALA A 458 -10.62 -3.23 21.13
N ASP A 459 -11.46 -2.96 20.13
CA ASP A 459 -12.54 -3.85 19.71
C ASP A 459 -12.00 -5.21 19.21
N LYS A 460 -10.93 -5.21 18.40
CA LYS A 460 -10.24 -6.45 17.99
C LYS A 460 -9.69 -7.23 19.17
N HIS A 461 -9.17 -6.56 20.18
CA HIS A 461 -8.68 -7.21 21.40
C HIS A 461 -9.84 -7.82 22.22
N ILE A 462 -10.92 -7.08 22.36
CA ILE A 462 -12.15 -7.52 23.03
C ILE A 462 -12.72 -8.75 22.32
N GLY A 463 -12.86 -8.71 21.01
CA GLY A 463 -13.35 -9.84 20.20
C GLY A 463 -12.53 -11.12 20.44
N LYS A 464 -11.20 -11.00 20.40
CA LYS A 464 -10.29 -12.13 20.70
C LYS A 464 -10.44 -12.66 22.12
N MET A 465 -10.58 -11.77 23.11
CA MET A 465 -10.80 -12.16 24.51
C MET A 465 -12.13 -12.90 24.70
N ILE A 466 -13.20 -12.39 24.08
CA ILE A 466 -14.52 -12.98 24.16
C ILE A 466 -14.50 -14.40 23.57
N VAL A 467 -13.98 -14.56 22.35
CA VAL A 467 -13.89 -15.87 21.69
C VAL A 467 -13.03 -16.85 22.49
N LYS A 468 -11.98 -16.38 23.15
CA LYS A 468 -11.11 -17.22 23.99
C LYS A 468 -11.82 -17.72 25.24
N ASN A 469 -12.61 -16.86 25.90
CA ASN A 469 -13.12 -17.12 27.25
C ASN A 469 -14.58 -17.60 27.26
N TYR A 470 -15.36 -17.30 26.23
CA TYR A 470 -16.79 -17.60 26.16
C TYR A 470 -17.12 -18.44 24.92
N LYS A 471 -16.78 -19.72 24.99
CA LYS A 471 -17.09 -20.64 23.87
C LYS A 471 -18.60 -20.76 23.68
N PRO A 472 -19.11 -20.79 22.41
CA PRO A 472 -20.50 -21.05 22.14
C PRO A 472 -20.91 -22.42 22.71
N ASN A 473 -22.17 -22.50 23.12
CA ASN A 473 -22.76 -23.80 23.35
C ASN A 473 -22.99 -24.45 21.99
N PRO A 474 -22.26 -25.51 21.62
CA PRO A 474 -22.45 -26.18 20.34
C PRO A 474 -23.78 -26.89 20.23
N PHE A 475 -24.53 -26.94 21.32
CA PHE A 475 -25.77 -27.69 21.42
C PHE A 475 -26.98 -26.76 21.39
N PHE A 476 -27.99 -27.14 20.65
CA PHE A 476 -29.26 -26.44 20.55
C PHE A 476 -30.43 -27.46 20.52
N LEU A 477 -31.63 -26.99 20.78
CA LEU A 477 -32.84 -27.75 20.57
C LEU A 477 -33.37 -27.47 19.16
N ASN A 478 -33.58 -28.52 18.36
CA ASN A 478 -34.25 -28.36 17.07
C ASN A 478 -35.77 -28.17 17.29
N GLU A 479 -36.53 -27.96 16.20
CA GLU A 479 -37.98 -27.73 16.22
C GLU A 479 -38.78 -28.87 16.89
N ASP A 480 -38.22 -30.07 16.88
CA ASP A 480 -38.80 -31.24 17.54
C ASP A 480 -38.44 -31.35 19.01
N GLY A 481 -37.70 -30.40 19.57
CA GLY A 481 -37.22 -30.42 20.96
C GLY A 481 -36.12 -31.47 21.20
N VAL A 482 -35.43 -31.92 20.15
CA VAL A 482 -34.28 -32.84 20.24
C VAL A 482 -33.00 -32.05 20.39
N LEU A 483 -32.14 -32.47 21.32
CA LEU A 483 -30.82 -31.89 21.50
C LEU A 483 -29.96 -32.20 20.29
N SER A 484 -29.54 -31.13 19.61
CA SER A 484 -28.73 -31.20 18.41
C SER A 484 -27.46 -30.36 18.57
N MET A 485 -26.41 -30.68 17.83
CA MET A 485 -25.14 -29.95 17.87
C MET A 485 -24.78 -29.47 16.47
N HIS A 486 -24.40 -28.18 16.36
CA HIS A 486 -23.85 -27.65 15.11
C HIS A 486 -22.48 -28.26 14.82
N GLY A 487 -22.31 -28.80 13.63
CA GLY A 487 -21.11 -29.49 13.18
C GLY A 487 -19.98 -28.58 12.68
N SER A 488 -19.89 -27.34 13.14
CA SER A 488 -18.88 -26.37 12.63
C SER A 488 -17.42 -26.71 12.98
N SER A 489 -17.15 -27.75 13.79
CA SER A 489 -15.79 -28.24 13.96
C SER A 489 -15.65 -29.65 13.34
N SER A 490 -14.87 -29.73 12.26
CA SER A 490 -14.45 -30.98 11.63
C SER A 490 -13.81 -32.00 12.59
N ALA A 491 -13.44 -31.57 13.80
CA ALA A 491 -12.92 -32.40 14.87
C ALA A 491 -14.02 -33.20 15.62
N LEU A 492 -15.29 -32.85 15.47
CA LEU A 492 -16.43 -33.50 16.13
C LEU A 492 -17.21 -34.45 15.21
N VAL A 493 -16.99 -34.34 13.89
CA VAL A 493 -17.58 -35.19 12.88
C VAL A 493 -16.72 -36.46 12.73
N GLY A 494 -17.19 -37.58 13.18
CA GLY A 494 -16.46 -38.83 13.00
C GLY A 494 -16.35 -39.65 14.27
N GLY A 495 -17.46 -40.24 14.70
CA GLY A 495 -17.44 -41.30 15.69
C GLY A 495 -17.28 -40.88 17.14
N LEU A 496 -17.70 -39.66 17.50
CA LEU A 496 -17.77 -39.24 18.90
C LEU A 496 -18.74 -40.15 19.66
N ARG A 497 -18.25 -40.78 20.69
CA ARG A 497 -19.07 -41.53 21.63
C ARG A 497 -19.67 -40.59 22.64
N CYS A 498 -21.00 -40.60 22.75
CA CYS A 498 -21.72 -39.90 23.80
C CYS A 498 -21.98 -40.86 24.97
N ARG A 499 -21.78 -40.36 26.16
CA ARG A 499 -22.22 -41.00 27.41
C ARG A 499 -23.26 -40.08 28.04
N PHE A 500 -24.37 -40.62 28.47
CA PHE A 500 -25.38 -39.89 29.20
C PHE A 500 -25.85 -40.70 30.42
N GLU A 501 -26.12 -39.98 31.50
CA GLU A 501 -26.57 -40.53 32.76
C GLU A 501 -27.64 -39.64 33.36
N TYR A 502 -28.74 -40.22 33.85
CA TYR A 502 -29.73 -39.47 34.61
C TYR A 502 -29.30 -39.34 36.06
N VAL A 503 -29.12 -38.12 36.52
CA VAL A 503 -28.76 -37.80 37.88
C VAL A 503 -29.99 -37.40 38.66
N LYS A 504 -30.57 -38.36 39.42
CA LYS A 504 -31.82 -38.17 40.17
C LYS A 504 -31.81 -36.99 41.13
N MET A 505 -30.68 -36.68 41.76
CA MET A 505 -30.53 -35.53 42.66
C MET A 505 -30.61 -34.17 41.98
N LEU A 506 -30.33 -34.14 40.69
CA LEU A 506 -30.33 -32.90 39.87
C LEU A 506 -31.57 -32.83 38.97
N ASP A 507 -32.38 -33.90 38.96
CA ASP A 507 -33.47 -34.08 37.96
C ASP A 507 -33.02 -33.70 36.57
N ALA A 508 -31.87 -34.21 36.17
CA ALA A 508 -31.18 -33.80 34.96
C ALA A 508 -30.40 -34.96 34.34
N TYR A 509 -30.29 -34.96 33.01
CA TYR A 509 -29.33 -35.82 32.31
C TYR A 509 -27.97 -35.12 32.23
N ILE A 510 -26.94 -35.86 32.55
CA ILE A 510 -25.55 -35.47 32.29
C ILE A 510 -25.10 -36.16 31.02
N ILE A 511 -24.77 -35.42 30.02
CA ILE A 511 -24.37 -35.90 28.69
C ILE A 511 -22.91 -35.53 28.49
N VAL A 512 -22.06 -36.51 28.20
CA VAL A 512 -20.64 -36.30 27.91
C VAL A 512 -20.39 -36.61 26.44
N VAL A 513 -19.91 -35.60 25.70
CA VAL A 513 -19.54 -35.74 24.30
C VAL A 513 -18.07 -35.37 24.16
N GLY A 514 -17.20 -36.32 23.93
CA GLY A 514 -15.75 -36.10 23.95
C GLY A 514 -15.29 -35.54 25.30
N SER A 515 -14.76 -34.32 25.32
CA SER A 515 -14.34 -33.62 26.54
C SER A 515 -15.41 -32.69 27.12
N THR A 516 -16.57 -32.56 26.50
CA THR A 516 -17.63 -31.62 26.90
C THR A 516 -18.69 -32.33 27.73
N THR A 517 -19.04 -31.78 28.88
CA THR A 517 -20.12 -32.25 29.74
C THR A 517 -21.31 -31.29 29.65
N ILE A 518 -22.51 -31.83 29.47
CA ILE A 518 -23.74 -31.06 29.33
C ILE A 518 -24.71 -31.54 30.40
N LYS A 519 -25.39 -30.56 31.02
CA LYS A 519 -26.53 -30.83 31.89
C LYS A 519 -27.81 -30.44 31.17
N ALA A 520 -28.70 -31.41 30.98
CA ALA A 520 -30.00 -31.19 30.36
C ALA A 520 -31.12 -31.45 31.41
N THR A 521 -31.97 -30.46 31.62
CA THR A 521 -33.07 -30.50 32.59
C THR A 521 -34.43 -30.47 31.87
N GLY A 522 -35.47 -30.95 32.53
CA GLY A 522 -36.83 -30.99 31.99
C GLY A 522 -37.03 -32.00 30.83
N CYS A 523 -36.19 -33.01 30.75
CA CYS A 523 -36.15 -33.95 29.64
C CYS A 523 -37.10 -35.13 29.83
N ASN A 524 -37.70 -35.59 28.73
CA ASN A 524 -38.41 -36.85 28.67
C ASN A 524 -37.62 -37.90 27.87
N ILE A 525 -37.58 -39.14 28.37
CA ILE A 525 -36.97 -40.25 27.65
C ILE A 525 -38.01 -40.81 26.66
N VAL A 526 -37.62 -41.04 25.43
CA VAL A 526 -38.50 -41.66 24.43
C VAL A 526 -38.65 -43.15 24.74
N GLU A 527 -39.86 -43.73 24.57
CA GLU A 527 -40.21 -45.12 24.94
C GLU A 527 -39.31 -46.20 24.37
N GLN A 528 -38.61 -45.97 23.29
CA GLN A 528 -37.60 -46.90 22.76
C GLN A 528 -36.32 -47.00 23.60
N SER A 529 -36.20 -46.21 24.64
CA SER A 529 -35.04 -46.15 25.52
C SER A 529 -35.11 -47.08 26.74
N ALA A 530 -35.83 -48.21 26.65
CA ALA A 530 -35.71 -49.30 27.65
C ALA A 530 -34.27 -49.80 27.87
N TYR A 531 -33.34 -49.27 27.13
CA TYR A 531 -31.89 -49.50 27.22
C TYR A 531 -31.12 -48.42 27.99
N VAL A 532 -31.75 -47.37 28.47
CA VAL A 532 -31.08 -46.33 29.28
C VAL A 532 -31.11 -46.76 30.75
N LYS A 533 -30.51 -47.86 31.06
CA LYS A 533 -30.11 -48.21 32.42
C LYS A 533 -28.59 -48.22 32.45
N ASP A 534 -28.07 -47.35 33.25
CA ASP A 534 -26.66 -47.30 33.63
C ASP A 534 -25.66 -47.07 32.46
N GLU A 535 -25.02 -45.92 32.40
CA GLU A 535 -23.89 -45.60 31.51
C GLU A 535 -23.95 -46.12 30.06
N GLN A 536 -24.94 -45.77 29.28
CA GLN A 536 -24.99 -46.19 27.89
C GLN A 536 -24.18 -45.24 26.97
N ARG A 537 -23.36 -45.85 26.13
CA ARG A 537 -22.62 -45.16 25.08
C ARG A 537 -23.45 -45.20 23.79
N ALA A 538 -24.03 -44.07 23.42
CA ALA A 538 -24.72 -43.94 22.14
C ALA A 538 -23.79 -43.26 21.11
N MET A 539 -23.90 -43.68 19.86
CA MET A 539 -23.29 -42.97 18.75
C MET A 539 -24.21 -41.81 18.37
N PRO A 540 -23.72 -40.59 18.23
CA PRO A 540 -24.53 -39.50 17.72
C PRO A 540 -24.92 -39.76 16.28
N ILE A 541 -26.12 -39.31 15.91
CA ILE A 541 -26.56 -39.31 14.51
C ILE A 541 -26.09 -38.03 13.89
N VAL A 542 -25.31 -38.16 12.83
CA VAL A 542 -24.80 -37.00 12.05
C VAL A 542 -25.69 -36.89 10.82
N SER A 543 -26.16 -35.70 10.48
CA SER A 543 -26.91 -35.45 9.25
C SER A 543 -26.06 -35.74 8.01
N ASP A 544 -26.67 -35.97 6.85
CA ASP A 544 -25.97 -36.33 5.61
C ASP A 544 -24.98 -35.29 5.13
N ASP A 545 -25.17 -34.04 5.54
CA ASP A 545 -24.27 -32.90 5.30
C ASP A 545 -23.21 -32.71 6.41
N GLY A 546 -23.24 -33.51 7.45
CA GLY A 546 -22.23 -33.55 8.52
C GLY A 546 -22.29 -32.40 9.51
N GLU A 547 -23.32 -31.55 9.45
CA GLU A 547 -23.37 -30.29 10.22
C GLU A 547 -24.13 -30.41 11.55
N VAL A 548 -25.03 -31.40 11.71
CA VAL A 548 -25.88 -31.53 12.90
C VAL A 548 -25.72 -32.91 13.50
N ILE A 549 -25.43 -32.98 14.80
CA ILE A 549 -25.41 -34.23 15.57
C ILE A 549 -26.68 -34.26 16.41
N GLU A 550 -27.52 -35.32 16.23
CA GLU A 550 -28.74 -35.52 16.97
C GLU A 550 -28.59 -36.60 18.04
N PHE A 551 -29.26 -36.41 19.17
CA PHE A 551 -29.34 -37.36 20.25
C PHE A 551 -30.80 -37.88 20.33
N PRO A 552 -31.13 -38.97 19.64
CA PRO A 552 -32.52 -39.38 19.44
C PRO A 552 -33.23 -39.87 20.70
N PHE A 553 -32.49 -40.06 21.82
CA PHE A 553 -33.03 -40.64 23.04
C PHE A 553 -33.55 -39.64 24.05
N ILE A 554 -33.27 -38.35 23.85
CA ILE A 554 -33.65 -37.29 24.81
C ILE A 554 -34.45 -36.24 24.06
N LYS A 555 -35.71 -36.07 24.44
CA LYS A 555 -36.63 -35.09 23.87
C LYS A 555 -37.17 -34.16 24.94
N ASN A 556 -37.72 -33.01 24.49
CA ASN A 556 -38.37 -32.02 25.34
C ASN A 556 -37.44 -31.47 26.43
N ILE A 557 -36.26 -31.11 26.06
CA ILE A 557 -35.28 -30.51 26.99
C ILE A 557 -35.68 -29.07 27.24
N GLU A 558 -35.93 -28.72 28.50
CA GLU A 558 -36.28 -27.35 28.87
C GLU A 558 -35.05 -26.45 29.04
N ARG A 559 -33.93 -27.03 29.45
CA ARG A 559 -32.71 -26.24 29.69
C ARG A 559 -31.46 -27.08 29.45
N ILE A 560 -30.48 -26.45 28.81
CA ILE A 560 -29.15 -27.01 28.55
C ILE A 560 -28.11 -26.13 29.21
N GLU A 561 -27.22 -26.72 29.98
CA GLU A 561 -26.05 -26.07 30.58
C GLU A 561 -24.80 -26.86 30.24
N ILE A 562 -23.73 -26.18 29.81
CA ILE A 562 -22.40 -26.78 29.73
C ILE A 562 -21.81 -26.72 31.13
N VAL A 563 -21.31 -27.84 31.63
CA VAL A 563 -20.77 -27.97 33.00
C VAL A 563 -19.25 -28.06 32.92
#